data_1a44352d9611efccda46832d4f2f240c
#
_entry.id   1a44352d9611efccda46832d4f2f240c
#
_cell.length_a   1.000
_cell.length_b   1.000
_cell.length_c   1.000
_cell.angle_alpha   90.00
_cell.angle_beta   90.00
_cell.angle_gamma   90.00
#
_symmetry.space_group_name_H-M   'P 1'
#
loop_
_entity.id
_entity.type
_entity.pdbx_description
1 polymer ?
#
loop_
_entity_poly.entity_id
_entity_poly.type
_entity_poly.pdbx_seq_one_letter_code
_entity_poly.pdbx_strand_id
1 'polypeptide(L)'
;GTSNPHYDEDNHLASFLNKTSAKAKTEHACKRYRIKQKPGEQWVYHTTEYWLLGVAMQNFWRKKHDEKSDFYTDVLNPLWRELGLSPVLDEPHRQTGQPLTGWGLTLLRSDIAKIASMLSLEKSVFTRHLDQSMFKKAMQREPSDRGSVEGSETLRFQNGFWAWDASSVLECKEEKWLPFMSGYGGISVVLLPDGDVYYYFSDGGIFRFAEVIEHLNSTNPIC
;
A
#
# COMPACT_ATOMS: atom_id res chain seq x y z
N GLY A 1 -0.94 0.97 -20.89
CA GLY A 1 -1.59 1.37 -19.68
C GLY A 1 -3.07 1.15 -19.78
N THR A 2 -3.59 0.13 -19.12
CA THR A 2 -5.03 -0.05 -18.97
C THR A 2 -5.48 0.99 -17.95
N SER A 3 -6.12 2.06 -18.41
CA SER A 3 -6.86 2.95 -17.53
C SER A 3 -7.90 2.11 -16.80
N ASN A 4 -7.84 2.05 -15.48
CA ASN A 4 -8.92 1.48 -14.69
C ASN A 4 -10.20 2.22 -15.07
N PRO A 5 -11.22 1.57 -15.65
CA PRO A 5 -12.42 2.24 -16.15
C PRO A 5 -13.24 2.93 -15.05
N HIS A 6 -12.86 2.74 -13.78
CA HIS A 6 -13.43 3.42 -12.61
C HIS A 6 -12.59 4.61 -12.15
N TYR A 7 -11.45 4.88 -12.77
CA TYR A 7 -10.63 6.03 -12.47
C TYR A 7 -11.04 7.20 -13.35
N ASP A 8 -11.96 7.97 -12.84
CA ASP A 8 -12.13 9.40 -13.08
C ASP A 8 -12.55 9.88 -14.47
N GLU A 9 -13.60 9.29 -15.06
CA GLU A 9 -14.25 9.92 -16.20
C GLU A 9 -14.83 11.33 -15.88
N ASP A 10 -15.04 11.67 -14.57
CA ASP A 10 -15.73 12.90 -14.16
C ASP A 10 -15.03 13.71 -13.04
N ASN A 11 -13.72 13.62 -12.85
CA ASN A 11 -13.01 14.33 -11.76
C ASN A 11 -13.53 14.02 -10.34
N HIS A 12 -14.02 12.81 -10.11
CA HIS A 12 -14.59 12.43 -8.81
C HIS A 12 -13.55 12.39 -7.70
N LEU A 13 -12.31 12.01 -8.01
CA LEU A 13 -11.21 12.04 -7.06
C LEU A 13 -10.93 13.48 -6.62
N ALA A 14 -10.82 14.42 -7.56
CA ALA A 14 -10.63 15.83 -7.24
C ALA A 14 -11.78 16.38 -6.39
N SER A 15 -13.02 16.02 -6.75
CA SER A 15 -14.21 16.38 -5.96
C SER A 15 -14.17 15.80 -4.55
N PHE A 16 -13.72 14.56 -4.37
CA PHE A 16 -13.51 13.94 -3.06
C PHE A 16 -12.41 14.67 -2.26
N LEU A 17 -11.27 14.92 -2.88
CA LEU A 17 -10.13 15.58 -2.24
C LEU A 17 -10.49 16.99 -1.73
N ASN A 18 -11.33 17.72 -2.47
CA ASN A 18 -11.78 19.07 -2.15
C ASN A 18 -12.87 19.12 -1.05
N LYS A 19 -13.40 17.99 -0.56
CA LYS A 19 -14.34 18.02 0.57
C LYS A 19 -13.64 18.46 1.85
N THR A 20 -14.27 19.38 2.57
CA THR A 20 -13.69 20.05 3.74
C THR A 20 -14.01 19.38 5.09
N SER A 21 -14.88 18.37 5.12
CA SER A 21 -15.18 17.62 6.33
C SER A 21 -15.09 16.12 6.14
N ALA A 22 -14.74 15.39 7.20
CA ALA A 22 -14.69 13.93 7.19
C ALA A 22 -16.04 13.31 6.79
N LYS A 23 -17.13 13.88 7.30
CA LYS A 23 -18.50 13.49 6.94
C LYS A 23 -18.74 13.63 5.44
N ALA A 24 -18.45 14.80 4.86
CA ALA A 24 -18.66 15.06 3.44
C ALA A 24 -17.78 14.16 2.55
N LYS A 25 -16.53 13.86 2.95
CA LYS A 25 -15.67 12.88 2.27
C LYS A 25 -16.27 11.47 2.31
N THR A 26 -16.70 11.03 3.47
CA THR A 26 -17.28 9.70 3.66
C THR A 26 -18.59 9.55 2.87
N GLU A 27 -19.48 10.52 2.93
CA GLU A 27 -20.71 10.55 2.15
C GLU A 27 -20.44 10.52 0.65
N HIS A 28 -19.45 11.29 0.17
CA HIS A 28 -19.04 11.30 -1.23
C HIS A 28 -18.53 9.93 -1.66
N ALA A 29 -17.61 9.34 -0.90
CA ALA A 29 -17.07 8.02 -1.17
C ALA A 29 -18.18 6.94 -1.22
N CYS A 30 -19.03 6.88 -0.22
CA CYS A 30 -20.13 5.92 -0.15
C CYS A 30 -21.18 6.10 -1.25
N LYS A 31 -21.38 7.32 -1.73
CA LYS A 31 -22.36 7.62 -2.79
C LYS A 31 -21.82 7.31 -4.19
N ARG A 32 -20.57 7.67 -4.46
CA ARG A 32 -19.98 7.61 -5.81
C ARG A 32 -19.35 6.27 -6.15
N TYR A 33 -18.74 5.62 -5.15
CA TYR A 33 -18.02 4.37 -5.35
C TYR A 33 -18.80 3.15 -4.84
N ARG A 34 -20.14 3.20 -4.98
CA ARG A 34 -20.98 2.05 -4.67
C ARG A 34 -20.69 0.93 -5.65
N ILE A 35 -20.09 -0.12 -5.14
CA ILE A 35 -19.93 -1.37 -5.87
C ILE A 35 -21.24 -2.13 -5.78
N LYS A 36 -21.76 -2.59 -6.91
CA LYS A 36 -22.97 -3.44 -6.96
C LYS A 36 -22.65 -4.91 -6.73
N GLN A 37 -21.42 -5.29 -6.94
CA GLN A 37 -20.89 -6.64 -6.80
C GLN A 37 -20.61 -6.95 -5.32
N LYS A 38 -20.64 -8.24 -4.99
CA LYS A 38 -20.23 -8.68 -3.65
C LYS A 38 -18.71 -8.56 -3.48
N PRO A 39 -18.22 -8.47 -2.22
CA PRO A 39 -16.81 -8.51 -1.95
C PRO A 39 -16.14 -9.75 -2.58
N GLY A 40 -15.05 -9.53 -3.31
CA GLY A 40 -14.30 -10.59 -3.99
C GLY A 40 -14.76 -10.94 -5.41
N GLU A 41 -15.89 -10.40 -5.88
CA GLU A 41 -16.37 -10.66 -7.25
C GLU A 41 -15.70 -9.78 -8.32
N GLN A 42 -15.24 -8.60 -7.93
CA GLN A 42 -14.57 -7.67 -8.84
C GLN A 42 -13.44 -6.95 -8.15
N TRP A 43 -12.31 -6.85 -8.83
CA TRP A 43 -11.20 -6.02 -8.38
C TRP A 43 -11.48 -4.55 -8.69
N VAL A 44 -11.38 -3.72 -7.66
CA VAL A 44 -11.51 -2.26 -7.77
C VAL A 44 -10.43 -1.63 -6.89
N TYR A 45 -9.73 -0.63 -7.41
CA TYR A 45 -8.70 0.10 -6.67
C TYR A 45 -9.03 1.59 -6.64
N HIS A 46 -9.28 2.11 -5.42
CA HIS A 46 -9.55 3.53 -5.20
C HIS A 46 -8.88 4.05 -3.93
N THR A 47 -8.31 5.24 -4.01
CA THR A 47 -7.76 5.96 -2.84
C THR A 47 -8.81 6.18 -1.74
N THR A 48 -10.08 6.36 -2.13
CA THR A 48 -11.21 6.55 -1.21
C THR A 48 -11.48 5.36 -0.30
N GLU A 49 -11.14 4.15 -0.71
CA GLU A 49 -11.29 2.93 0.11
C GLU A 49 -10.33 2.96 1.30
N TYR A 50 -9.10 3.41 1.10
CA TYR A 50 -8.14 3.59 2.18
C TYR A 50 -8.55 4.68 3.15
N TRP A 51 -9.19 5.76 2.65
CA TRP A 51 -9.80 6.76 3.51
C TRP A 51 -10.90 6.14 4.38
N LEU A 52 -11.82 5.39 3.78
CA LEU A 52 -12.92 4.73 4.51
C LEU A 52 -12.39 3.72 5.53
N LEU A 53 -11.34 2.97 5.18
CA LEU A 53 -10.67 2.07 6.12
C LEU A 53 -10.12 2.84 7.32
N GLY A 54 -9.41 3.96 7.10
CA GLY A 54 -8.91 4.82 8.17
C GLY A 54 -10.02 5.36 9.08
N VAL A 55 -11.13 5.79 8.49
CA VAL A 55 -12.31 6.23 9.26
C VAL A 55 -12.89 5.07 10.09
N ALA A 56 -12.99 3.88 9.52
CA ALA A 56 -13.49 2.71 10.21
C ALA A 56 -12.58 2.30 11.38
N MET A 57 -11.25 2.30 11.17
CA MET A 57 -10.26 2.02 12.22
C MET A 57 -10.34 3.04 13.36
N GLN A 58 -10.42 4.33 13.03
CA GLN A 58 -10.57 5.40 14.02
C GLN A 58 -11.86 5.25 14.84
N ASN A 59 -12.99 4.99 14.17
CA ASN A 59 -14.27 4.80 14.86
C ASN A 59 -14.29 3.54 15.73
N PHE A 60 -13.68 2.45 15.25
CA PHE A 60 -13.52 1.23 16.04
C PHE A 60 -12.69 1.49 17.30
N TRP A 61 -11.57 2.23 17.15
CA TRP A 61 -10.68 2.55 18.25
C TRP A 61 -11.39 3.38 19.33
N ARG A 62 -12.09 4.45 18.90
CA ARG A 62 -12.90 5.28 19.81
C ARG A 62 -13.98 4.49 20.54
N LYS A 63 -14.65 3.59 19.85
CA LYS A 63 -15.68 2.73 20.46
C LYS A 63 -15.10 1.78 21.52
N LYS A 64 -13.86 1.37 21.36
CA LYS A 64 -13.18 0.45 22.29
C LYS A 64 -12.57 1.16 23.50
N HIS A 65 -12.22 2.41 23.37
CA HIS A 65 -11.56 3.22 24.39
C HIS A 65 -12.45 4.38 24.82
N ASP A 66 -12.29 5.54 24.20
CA ASP A 66 -13.10 6.73 24.43
C ASP A 66 -13.13 7.66 23.20
N GLU A 67 -14.01 8.68 23.21
CA GLU A 67 -14.20 9.58 22.08
C GLU A 67 -12.95 10.41 21.71
N LYS A 68 -12.02 10.60 22.64
CA LYS A 68 -10.79 11.39 22.44
C LYS A 68 -9.65 10.52 21.90
N SER A 69 -9.79 9.20 21.96
CA SER A 69 -8.77 8.26 21.49
C SER A 69 -8.51 8.44 19.99
N ASP A 70 -7.24 8.38 19.63
CA ASP A 70 -6.78 8.57 18.24
C ASP A 70 -5.93 7.37 17.81
N PHE A 71 -6.43 6.62 16.84
CA PHE A 71 -5.78 5.39 16.37
C PHE A 71 -4.34 5.61 15.91
N TYR A 72 -4.07 6.73 15.23
CA TYR A 72 -2.71 7.00 14.77
C TYR A 72 -1.76 7.24 15.95
N THR A 73 -2.15 8.12 16.87
CA THR A 73 -1.34 8.49 18.02
C THR A 73 -1.19 7.34 19.02
N ASP A 74 -2.27 6.57 19.24
CA ASP A 74 -2.30 5.54 20.27
C ASP A 74 -1.70 4.20 19.80
N VAL A 75 -1.74 3.92 18.50
CA VAL A 75 -1.31 2.62 17.94
C VAL A 75 -0.11 2.79 17.01
N LEU A 76 -0.19 3.67 16.01
CA LEU A 76 0.86 3.77 15.00
C LEU A 76 2.11 4.47 15.50
N ASN A 77 1.98 5.57 16.26
CA ASN A 77 3.16 6.26 16.79
C ASN A 77 4.03 5.38 17.69
N PRO A 78 3.48 4.61 18.66
CA PRO A 78 4.29 3.66 19.42
C PRO A 78 5.01 2.64 18.54
N LEU A 79 4.32 2.13 17.50
CA LEU A 79 4.92 1.19 16.55
C LEU A 79 6.08 1.84 15.77
N TRP A 80 5.88 3.05 15.24
CA TRP A 80 6.94 3.77 14.52
C TRP A 80 8.18 4.01 15.39
N ARG A 81 7.99 4.35 16.65
CA ARG A 81 9.08 4.53 17.61
C ARG A 81 9.81 3.22 17.94
N GLU A 82 9.08 2.13 18.15
CA GLU A 82 9.66 0.81 18.37
C GLU A 82 10.52 0.36 17.19
N LEU A 83 10.09 0.68 15.97
CA LEU A 83 10.84 0.40 14.74
C LEU A 83 12.02 1.36 14.52
N GLY A 84 12.21 2.34 15.38
CA GLY A 84 13.28 3.34 15.26
C GLY A 84 13.15 4.23 14.05
N LEU A 85 11.91 4.53 13.63
CA LEU A 85 11.63 5.46 12.55
C LEU A 85 11.76 6.91 13.04
N SER A 86 11.84 7.84 12.10
CA SER A 86 12.04 9.24 12.42
C SER A 86 10.80 9.88 13.07
N PRO A 87 11.00 10.89 13.94
CA PRO A 87 9.89 11.62 14.55
C PRO A 87 8.97 12.36 13.57
N VAL A 88 9.36 12.48 12.30
CA VAL A 88 8.47 13.07 11.27
C VAL A 88 7.16 12.30 11.12
N LEU A 89 7.14 11.03 11.52
CA LEU A 89 5.95 10.19 11.51
C LEU A 89 5.06 10.36 12.74
N ASP A 90 5.51 11.06 13.78
CA ASP A 90 4.68 11.32 14.96
C ASP A 90 3.49 12.22 14.65
N GLU A 91 3.63 13.08 13.64
CA GLU A 91 2.59 14.02 13.21
C GLU A 91 2.07 13.65 11.82
N PRO A 92 0.98 12.89 11.73
CA PRO A 92 0.42 12.49 10.44
C PRO A 92 -0.17 13.71 9.72
N HIS A 93 -0.11 13.70 8.41
CA HIS A 93 -0.89 14.66 7.64
C HIS A 93 -2.38 14.43 7.90
N ARG A 94 -3.05 15.45 8.43
CA ARG A 94 -4.48 15.39 8.76
C ARG A 94 -5.27 16.30 7.85
N GLN A 95 -6.40 15.84 7.42
CA GLN A 95 -7.41 16.66 6.78
C GLN A 95 -8.75 16.40 7.47
N THR A 96 -9.46 17.49 7.84
CA THR A 96 -10.75 17.36 8.50
C THR A 96 -10.70 16.65 9.88
N GLY A 97 -9.55 16.73 10.57
CA GLY A 97 -9.34 16.09 11.88
C GLY A 97 -9.05 14.58 11.83
N GLN A 98 -9.02 13.97 10.64
CA GLN A 98 -8.69 12.56 10.45
C GLN A 98 -7.31 12.40 9.83
N PRO A 99 -6.50 11.40 10.22
CA PRO A 99 -5.30 11.04 9.49
C PRO A 99 -5.62 10.68 8.03
N LEU A 100 -4.77 11.09 7.11
CA LEU A 100 -4.88 10.67 5.72
C LEU A 100 -4.28 9.28 5.57
N THR A 101 -5.10 8.29 5.28
CA THR A 101 -4.70 6.89 5.15
C THR A 101 -4.51 6.44 3.71
N GLY A 102 -5.03 7.18 2.76
CA GLY A 102 -4.87 6.88 1.32
C GLY A 102 -3.74 7.64 0.64
N TRP A 103 -3.17 8.67 1.31
CA TRP A 103 -2.09 9.52 0.79
C TRP A 103 -1.51 10.40 1.91
N GLY A 104 -0.40 11.10 1.61
CA GLY A 104 0.12 12.16 2.49
C GLY A 104 1.00 11.68 3.64
N LEU A 105 1.46 10.43 3.63
CA LEU A 105 2.47 9.98 4.57
C LEU A 105 3.83 10.53 4.16
N THR A 106 4.47 11.30 5.05
CA THR A 106 5.82 11.84 4.84
C THR A 106 6.84 10.91 5.48
N LEU A 107 7.81 10.47 4.68
CA LEU A 107 8.86 9.54 5.10
C LEU A 107 10.24 10.09 4.73
N LEU A 108 11.21 9.90 5.60
CA LEU A 108 12.62 10.05 5.22
C LEU A 108 13.08 8.81 4.43
N ARG A 109 14.11 8.97 3.60
CA ARG A 109 14.68 7.83 2.84
C ARG A 109 15.10 6.67 3.75
N SER A 110 15.66 6.99 4.91
CA SER A 110 16.03 6.00 5.93
C SER A 110 14.82 5.23 6.47
N ASP A 111 13.67 5.89 6.63
CA ASP A 111 12.45 5.25 7.12
C ASP A 111 11.88 4.31 6.07
N ILE A 112 11.88 4.74 4.79
CA ILE A 112 11.47 3.89 3.67
C ILE A 112 12.32 2.63 3.61
N ALA A 113 13.66 2.78 3.67
CA ALA A 113 14.57 1.65 3.65
C ALA A 113 14.32 0.69 4.80
N LYS A 114 14.15 1.19 6.03
CA LYS A 114 13.86 0.37 7.22
C LYS A 114 12.53 -0.38 7.09
N ILE A 115 11.46 0.34 6.77
CA ILE A 115 10.13 -0.28 6.65
C ILE A 115 10.15 -1.36 5.55
N ALA A 116 10.69 -1.04 4.38
CA ALA A 116 10.72 -1.95 3.26
C ALA A 116 11.60 -3.19 3.55
N SER A 117 12.77 -3.02 4.13
CA SER A 117 13.61 -4.13 4.55
C SER A 117 12.94 -5.02 5.58
N MET A 118 12.30 -4.42 6.59
CA MET A 118 11.54 -5.17 7.59
C MET A 118 10.35 -5.94 7.01
N LEU A 119 9.68 -5.37 5.99
CA LEU A 119 8.60 -6.05 5.26
C LEU A 119 9.12 -7.16 4.35
N SER A 120 10.32 -7.00 3.78
CA SER A 120 10.94 -8.04 2.95
C SER A 120 11.36 -9.26 3.77
N LEU A 121 11.74 -9.06 5.05
CA LEU A 121 12.11 -10.12 5.96
C LEU A 121 10.86 -10.72 6.64
N GLU A 122 10.63 -12.02 6.48
CA GLU A 122 9.49 -12.72 7.08
C GLU A 122 9.49 -12.71 8.62
N LYS A 123 10.67 -12.62 9.23
CA LYS A 123 10.88 -12.62 10.69
C LYS A 123 11.55 -11.33 11.13
N SER A 124 10.85 -10.24 11.03
CA SER A 124 11.31 -8.93 11.51
C SER A 124 10.55 -8.49 12.77
N VAL A 125 11.04 -7.43 13.42
CA VAL A 125 10.31 -6.77 14.52
C VAL A 125 8.94 -6.30 14.03
N PHE A 126 8.87 -5.73 12.83
CA PHE A 126 7.65 -5.24 12.24
C PHE A 126 6.61 -6.35 12.02
N THR A 127 7.02 -7.48 11.47
CA THR A 127 6.10 -8.59 11.18
C THR A 127 5.49 -9.23 12.42
N ARG A 128 6.11 -9.07 13.60
CA ARG A 128 5.53 -9.56 14.87
C ARG A 128 4.26 -8.81 15.27
N HIS A 129 4.07 -7.57 14.83
CA HIS A 129 2.89 -6.76 15.09
C HIS A 129 1.77 -6.97 14.06
N LEU A 130 2.03 -7.75 13.03
CA LEU A 130 1.07 -8.03 11.96
C LEU A 130 0.41 -9.40 12.14
N ASP A 131 -0.83 -9.52 11.72
CA ASP A 131 -1.44 -10.82 11.51
C ASP A 131 -0.65 -11.58 10.44
N GLN A 132 -0.04 -12.69 10.82
CA GLN A 132 0.87 -13.44 9.96
C GLN A 132 0.17 -14.01 8.72
N SER A 133 -1.10 -14.41 8.84
CA SER A 133 -1.88 -14.91 7.71
C SER A 133 -2.17 -13.79 6.70
N MET A 134 -2.58 -12.62 7.19
CA MET A 134 -2.80 -11.45 6.32
C MET A 134 -1.50 -10.96 5.69
N PHE A 135 -0.41 -10.94 6.47
CA PHE A 135 0.90 -10.53 5.96
C PHE A 135 1.40 -11.46 4.85
N LYS A 136 1.33 -12.77 5.06
CA LYS A 136 1.72 -13.77 4.05
C LYS A 136 0.92 -13.58 2.75
N LYS A 137 -0.39 -13.40 2.86
CA LYS A 137 -1.24 -13.09 1.70
C LYS A 137 -0.87 -11.77 1.02
N ALA A 138 -0.50 -10.74 1.78
CA ALA A 138 -0.06 -9.47 1.22
C ALA A 138 1.24 -9.62 0.41
N MET A 139 2.16 -10.49 0.84
CA MET A 139 3.41 -10.74 0.14
C MET A 139 3.25 -11.57 -1.15
N GLN A 140 2.18 -12.32 -1.32
CA GLN A 140 1.77 -12.99 -2.55
C GLN A 140 2.87 -13.87 -3.19
N ARG A 141 3.82 -14.36 -2.40
CA ARG A 141 4.94 -15.17 -2.87
C ARG A 141 4.48 -16.56 -3.31
N GLU A 142 3.53 -17.14 -2.57
CA GLU A 142 2.99 -18.46 -2.85
C GLU A 142 1.74 -18.37 -3.75
N PRO A 143 1.50 -19.36 -4.63
CA PRO A 143 0.32 -19.38 -5.51
C PRO A 143 -1.01 -19.22 -4.78
N SER A 144 -1.16 -19.83 -3.59
CA SER A 144 -2.37 -19.77 -2.77
C SER A 144 -2.62 -18.41 -2.14
N ASP A 145 -1.61 -17.54 -2.07
CA ASP A 145 -1.67 -16.25 -1.41
C ASP A 145 -1.87 -15.10 -2.41
N ARG A 146 -1.87 -15.39 -3.70
CA ARG A 146 -1.99 -14.38 -4.76
C ARG A 146 -3.40 -13.82 -4.85
N GLY A 147 -3.48 -12.51 -4.95
CA GLY A 147 -4.71 -11.80 -5.25
C GLY A 147 -5.07 -11.83 -6.72
N SER A 148 -5.85 -10.86 -7.16
CA SER A 148 -6.25 -10.70 -8.56
C SER A 148 -6.14 -9.26 -9.01
N VAL A 149 -5.92 -9.08 -10.30
CA VAL A 149 -6.07 -7.81 -11.03
C VAL A 149 -6.75 -8.13 -12.34
N GLU A 150 -7.90 -7.51 -12.60
CA GLU A 150 -8.66 -7.78 -13.82
C GLU A 150 -7.84 -7.42 -15.08
N GLY A 151 -7.79 -8.34 -16.02
CA GLY A 151 -7.08 -8.15 -17.30
C GLY A 151 -5.55 -8.21 -17.21
N SER A 152 -4.97 -8.62 -16.09
CA SER A 152 -3.53 -8.79 -15.97
C SER A 152 -3.14 -10.23 -15.60
N GLU A 153 -2.18 -10.77 -16.32
CA GLU A 153 -1.55 -12.07 -16.04
C GLU A 153 -0.31 -11.90 -15.15
N THR A 154 0.37 -10.75 -15.23
CA THR A 154 1.65 -10.49 -14.57
C THR A 154 1.54 -9.61 -13.33
N LEU A 155 0.35 -9.11 -13.01
CA LEU A 155 0.12 -8.29 -11.82
C LEU A 155 -0.95 -8.93 -10.94
N ARG A 156 -0.75 -8.82 -9.62
CA ARG A 156 -1.71 -9.20 -8.58
C ARG A 156 -1.79 -8.10 -7.54
N PHE A 157 -2.92 -8.05 -6.83
CA PHE A 157 -3.13 -7.13 -5.73
C PHE A 157 -3.85 -7.82 -4.58
N GLN A 158 -3.27 -7.77 -3.38
CA GLN A 158 -3.83 -8.38 -2.18
C GLN A 158 -3.43 -7.58 -0.93
N ASN A 159 -4.39 -7.30 -0.06
CA ASN A 159 -4.16 -6.66 1.25
C ASN A 159 -3.27 -5.39 1.19
N GLY A 160 -3.43 -4.55 0.16
CA GLY A 160 -2.68 -3.30 0.01
C GLY A 160 -1.36 -3.40 -0.74
N PHE A 161 -0.92 -4.60 -1.11
CA PHE A 161 0.31 -4.82 -1.87
C PHE A 161 0.01 -5.29 -3.28
N TRP A 162 0.80 -4.76 -4.20
CA TRP A 162 0.94 -5.31 -5.53
C TRP A 162 1.93 -6.47 -5.52
N ALA A 163 1.83 -7.37 -6.47
CA ALA A 163 2.87 -8.32 -6.81
C ALA A 163 3.03 -8.37 -8.33
N TRP A 164 4.28 -8.44 -8.75
CA TRP A 164 4.66 -8.54 -10.16
C TRP A 164 5.35 -9.87 -10.43
N ASP A 165 4.89 -10.57 -11.47
CA ASP A 165 5.58 -11.74 -11.98
C ASP A 165 6.82 -11.30 -12.78
N ALA A 166 7.97 -11.45 -12.16
CA ALA A 166 9.26 -11.09 -12.74
C ALA A 166 9.91 -12.23 -13.52
N SER A 167 9.31 -13.43 -13.55
CA SER A 167 9.94 -14.66 -14.06
C SER A 167 10.47 -14.51 -15.47
N SER A 168 9.66 -13.96 -16.38
CA SER A 168 10.05 -13.81 -17.78
C SER A 168 11.15 -12.77 -18.01
N VAL A 169 11.14 -11.67 -17.23
CA VAL A 169 12.12 -10.59 -17.34
C VAL A 169 13.45 -10.99 -16.74
N LEU A 170 13.41 -11.76 -15.64
CA LEU A 170 14.61 -12.23 -14.95
C LEU A 170 15.12 -13.58 -15.48
N GLU A 171 14.42 -14.19 -16.46
CA GLU A 171 14.73 -15.52 -17.00
C GLU A 171 14.80 -16.62 -15.93
N CYS A 172 13.93 -16.52 -14.90
CA CYS A 172 13.85 -17.51 -13.83
C CYS A 172 13.31 -18.86 -14.34
N LYS A 173 13.82 -19.96 -13.77
CA LYS A 173 13.33 -21.32 -14.07
C LYS A 173 11.94 -21.58 -13.48
N GLU A 174 11.61 -20.89 -12.39
CA GLU A 174 10.36 -21.00 -11.66
C GLU A 174 9.69 -19.62 -11.57
N GLU A 175 8.38 -19.61 -11.28
CA GLU A 175 7.66 -18.35 -11.07
C GLU A 175 8.28 -17.54 -9.93
N LYS A 176 8.52 -16.26 -10.19
CA LYS A 176 9.10 -15.33 -9.23
C LYS A 176 8.21 -14.09 -9.09
N TRP A 177 7.42 -14.07 -8.03
CA TRP A 177 6.55 -12.94 -7.73
C TRP A 177 7.22 -12.00 -6.73
N LEU A 178 7.37 -10.75 -7.12
CA LEU A 178 7.97 -9.70 -6.31
C LEU A 178 6.87 -8.78 -5.76
N PRO A 179 6.66 -8.76 -4.42
CA PRO A 179 5.75 -7.82 -3.79
C PRO A 179 6.25 -6.40 -3.95
N PHE A 180 5.34 -5.46 -4.21
CA PHE A 180 5.71 -4.05 -4.27
C PHE A 180 4.58 -3.13 -3.83
N MET A 181 4.95 -1.93 -3.43
CA MET A 181 4.05 -0.81 -3.19
C MET A 181 4.22 0.21 -4.31
N SER A 182 3.13 0.75 -4.80
CA SER A 182 3.11 1.76 -5.84
C SER A 182 2.31 2.98 -5.38
N GLY A 183 2.83 4.16 -5.69
CA GLY A 183 2.17 5.43 -5.37
C GLY A 183 2.08 6.35 -6.59
N TYR A 184 1.22 7.35 -6.47
CA TYR A 184 1.04 8.37 -7.50
C TYR A 184 2.37 9.09 -7.79
N GLY A 185 2.60 9.43 -9.06
CA GLY A 185 3.79 10.16 -9.50
C GLY A 185 5.01 9.29 -9.80
N GLY A 186 4.91 7.96 -9.78
CA GLY A 186 6.03 7.05 -10.07
C GLY A 186 6.76 6.56 -8.83
N ILE A 187 6.09 6.55 -7.69
CA ILE A 187 6.61 5.94 -6.46
C ILE A 187 6.56 4.43 -6.60
N SER A 188 7.69 3.77 -6.33
CA SER A 188 7.80 2.32 -6.29
C SER A 188 8.67 1.89 -5.13
N VAL A 189 8.23 0.88 -4.39
CA VAL A 189 9.02 0.18 -3.35
C VAL A 189 8.86 -1.30 -3.59
N VAL A 190 9.91 -1.96 -4.07
CA VAL A 190 9.90 -3.39 -4.41
C VAL A 190 10.62 -4.17 -3.33
N LEU A 191 9.97 -5.21 -2.82
CA LEU A 191 10.50 -6.08 -1.78
C LEU A 191 11.19 -7.27 -2.43
N LEU A 192 12.51 -7.23 -2.44
CA LEU A 192 13.36 -8.30 -2.99
C LEU A 192 13.55 -9.42 -1.95
N PRO A 193 14.03 -10.59 -2.36
CA PRO A 193 14.44 -11.64 -1.43
C PRO A 193 15.50 -11.16 -0.42
N ASP A 194 15.63 -11.89 0.68
CA ASP A 194 16.69 -11.74 1.69
C ASP A 194 16.76 -10.37 2.39
N GLY A 195 15.68 -9.59 2.35
CA GLY A 195 15.60 -8.29 2.99
C GLY A 195 16.09 -7.14 2.13
N ASP A 196 16.53 -7.42 0.91
CA ASP A 196 16.88 -6.39 -0.06
C ASP A 196 15.63 -5.64 -0.51
N VAL A 197 15.82 -4.36 -0.86
CA VAL A 197 14.73 -3.52 -1.30
C VAL A 197 15.19 -2.55 -2.39
N TYR A 198 14.34 -2.35 -3.37
CA TYR A 198 14.48 -1.24 -4.31
C TYR A 198 13.39 -0.21 -4.02
N TYR A 199 13.75 1.04 -3.94
CA TYR A 199 12.75 2.12 -3.87
C TYR A 199 13.15 3.32 -4.72
N TYR A 200 12.14 3.91 -5.33
CA TYR A 200 12.26 5.10 -6.16
C TYR A 200 11.05 6.01 -5.95
N PHE A 201 11.31 7.28 -5.74
CA PHE A 201 10.30 8.31 -5.57
C PHE A 201 10.48 9.34 -6.66
N SER A 202 9.49 9.47 -7.54
CA SER A 202 9.44 10.40 -8.64
C SER A 202 8.12 11.15 -8.64
N ASP A 203 8.11 12.32 -9.24
CA ASP A 203 6.91 13.08 -9.60
C ASP A 203 6.64 13.06 -11.11
N GLY A 204 7.49 12.39 -11.88
CA GLY A 204 7.42 12.29 -13.34
C GLY A 204 6.47 11.22 -13.88
N GLY A 205 5.78 10.46 -13.05
CA GLY A 205 4.89 9.38 -13.47
C GLY A 205 5.59 8.17 -14.11
N ILE A 206 6.89 8.03 -13.91
CA ILE A 206 7.73 7.00 -14.56
C ILE A 206 7.88 5.82 -13.61
N PHE A 207 7.44 4.64 -14.07
CA PHE A 207 7.58 3.37 -13.36
C PHE A 207 8.58 2.47 -14.11
N ARG A 208 9.87 2.52 -13.73
CA ARG A 208 10.95 1.76 -14.37
C ARG A 208 11.58 0.72 -13.45
N PHE A 209 10.89 0.29 -12.42
CA PHE A 209 11.47 -0.65 -11.47
C PHE A 209 11.84 -1.99 -12.13
N ALA A 210 11.10 -2.46 -13.12
CA ALA A 210 11.38 -3.72 -13.82
C ALA A 210 12.77 -3.70 -14.48
N GLU A 211 13.10 -2.64 -15.22
CA GLU A 211 14.41 -2.47 -15.87
C GLU A 211 15.57 -2.45 -14.85
N VAL A 212 15.35 -1.82 -13.69
CA VAL A 212 16.36 -1.76 -12.62
C VAL A 212 16.53 -3.13 -11.95
N ILE A 213 15.44 -3.85 -11.70
CA ILE A 213 15.47 -5.18 -11.10
C ILE A 213 16.16 -6.18 -12.04
N GLU A 214 15.93 -6.09 -13.36
CA GLU A 214 16.64 -6.88 -14.38
C GLU A 214 18.16 -6.62 -14.32
N HIS A 215 18.55 -5.34 -14.24
CA HIS A 215 19.96 -4.99 -14.11
C HIS A 215 20.56 -5.49 -12.79
N LEU A 216 19.86 -5.37 -11.68
CA LEU A 216 20.32 -5.91 -10.40
C LEU A 216 20.48 -7.44 -10.43
N ASN A 217 19.58 -8.15 -11.09
CA ASN A 217 19.67 -9.61 -11.25
C ASN A 217 20.94 -10.06 -11.94
N SER A 218 21.53 -9.25 -12.82
CA SER A 218 22.81 -9.57 -13.48
C SER A 218 24.02 -9.53 -12.53
N THR A 219 23.93 -8.82 -11.43
CA THR A 219 25.01 -8.66 -10.44
C THR A 219 24.74 -9.42 -9.14
N ASN A 220 23.49 -9.55 -8.76
CA ASN A 220 23.03 -10.28 -7.59
C ASN A 220 21.77 -11.09 -7.97
N PRO A 221 21.91 -12.38 -8.34
CA PRO A 221 20.80 -13.18 -8.84
C PRO A 221 19.63 -13.24 -7.87
N ILE A 222 18.46 -12.90 -8.37
CA ILE A 222 17.18 -12.89 -7.62
C ILE A 222 16.47 -14.26 -7.75
N CYS A 223 16.81 -15.02 -8.78
CA CYS A 223 16.28 -16.36 -9.04
C CYS A 223 17.11 -17.48 -8.36
#